data_4b6bc1697f53b3343259a727ac10252f
#
_entry.id   4b6bc1697f53b3343259a727ac10252f
#
_cell.length_a   1.000
_cell.length_b   1.000
_cell.length_c   1.000
_cell.angle_alpha   90.00
_cell.angle_beta   90.00
_cell.angle_gamma   90.00
#
_symmetry.space_group_name_H-M   'P 1'
#
loop_
_entity.id
_entity.type
_entity.pdbx_description
1 polymer ?
#
loop_
_entity_poly.entity_id
_entity_poly.type
_entity_poly.pdbx_seq_one_letter_code
_entity_poly.pdbx_strand_id
1 'polypeptide(L)'
;WGHRIPAWYDDHGNVYVGYSEDEVRTHYSLDNRSLRQDDDVLDTWFSSSLWPFASMGWPNESKNLKTFFPTNLLVTGFDIIFFWVARMLMMSIEFTGKIPFKDVYVTGLIRDENGQKMSKSKGNIIDPIDLIYGISLEDLLEKRTSNLMQEGLAEKIARKTKKQFPNGIESYGTDALRMTFYSIATNAKDISFEIGRLKGFRNFCTKMWNAARFINGYENKGNNFEAESESDKWILKEFEQLKADVEDNVNHYRLDLAINHVYEFFWNKFCDVYIEEX
;
A
#
# COMPACT_ATOMS: atom_id res chain seq x y z
N TRP A 1 17.16 -1.21 19.12
CA TRP A 1 16.76 -0.85 17.76
C TRP A 1 16.43 0.62 17.70
N GLY A 2 17.05 1.34 16.81
CA GLY A 2 16.76 2.74 16.58
C GLY A 2 18.04 3.54 16.47
N HIS A 3 17.88 4.83 16.24
CA HIS A 3 19.00 5.74 16.13
C HIS A 3 19.49 6.12 17.51
N ARG A 4 20.77 5.96 17.74
CA ARG A 4 21.34 6.30 19.05
C ARG A 4 21.21 7.79 19.31
N ILE A 5 20.85 8.15 20.54
CA ILE A 5 20.67 9.56 20.91
C ILE A 5 22.01 10.27 20.79
N PRO A 6 22.12 11.34 20.00
CA PRO A 6 23.40 12.04 19.78
C PRO A 6 23.68 13.06 20.90
N ALA A 7 23.57 12.61 22.13
CA ALA A 7 23.79 13.44 23.31
C ALA A 7 24.98 12.89 24.11
N TRP A 8 25.83 13.79 24.55
CA TRP A 8 27.06 13.46 25.27
C TRP A 8 27.05 14.18 26.61
N TYR A 9 27.47 13.48 27.64
CA TYR A 9 27.43 14.01 28.99
C TYR A 9 28.82 14.06 29.60
N ASP A 10 29.09 15.14 30.35
CA ASP A 10 30.31 15.19 31.14
C ASP A 10 29.97 14.80 32.58
N ASP A 11 30.99 14.80 33.46
CA ASP A 11 30.82 14.39 34.85
C ASP A 11 30.01 15.38 35.66
N HIS A 12 29.82 16.59 35.16
CA HIS A 12 29.06 17.63 35.86
C HIS A 12 27.60 17.70 35.41
N GLY A 13 27.20 16.76 34.56
CA GLY A 13 25.80 16.74 34.07
C GLY A 13 25.49 17.65 32.91
N ASN A 14 26.49 18.26 32.33
CA ASN A 14 26.28 19.08 31.14
C ASN A 14 26.00 18.19 29.94
N VAL A 15 25.10 18.65 29.05
CA VAL A 15 24.68 17.91 27.87
C VAL A 15 25.18 18.62 26.62
N TYR A 16 25.81 17.83 25.74
CA TYR A 16 26.31 18.33 24.47
C TYR A 16 25.70 17.47 23.33
N VAL A 17 25.47 18.06 22.19
CA VAL A 17 24.82 17.38 21.09
C VAL A 17 25.76 17.34 19.89
N GLY A 18 25.93 16.16 19.31
CA GLY A 18 26.77 15.98 18.13
C GLY A 18 26.85 14.52 17.74
N TYR A 19 27.28 14.27 16.50
CA TYR A 19 27.33 12.91 15.96
C TYR A 19 28.50 12.09 16.53
N SER A 20 29.54 12.77 16.95
CA SER A 20 30.71 12.08 17.46
C SER A 20 31.32 12.88 18.59
N GLU A 21 32.20 12.21 19.38
CA GLU A 21 32.92 12.86 20.46
C GLU A 21 33.76 14.00 19.91
N ASP A 22 34.48 13.78 18.82
CA ASP A 22 35.33 14.81 18.24
C ASP A 22 34.51 16.02 17.77
N GLU A 23 33.36 15.80 17.18
CA GLU A 23 32.49 16.89 16.75
C GLU A 23 32.02 17.72 17.98
N VAL A 24 31.64 17.03 19.04
CA VAL A 24 31.19 17.70 20.27
C VAL A 24 32.32 18.55 20.89
N ARG A 25 33.52 17.97 20.99
CA ARG A 25 34.64 18.70 21.56
C ARG A 25 34.99 19.94 20.74
N THR A 26 34.95 19.81 19.45
CA THR A 26 35.26 20.94 18.54
C THR A 26 34.18 22.01 18.64
N HIS A 27 32.91 21.60 18.53
CA HIS A 27 31.80 22.55 18.49
C HIS A 27 31.65 23.35 19.77
N TYR A 28 31.82 22.68 20.91
CA TYR A 28 31.65 23.32 22.21
C TYR A 28 32.95 23.80 22.82
N SER A 29 34.05 23.63 22.10
CA SER A 29 35.39 24.04 22.56
C SER A 29 35.74 23.43 23.91
N LEU A 30 35.57 22.12 24.02
CA LEU A 30 35.79 21.43 25.28
C LEU A 30 37.24 21.04 25.48
N ASP A 31 37.64 20.96 26.76
CA ASP A 31 38.95 20.50 27.17
C ASP A 31 38.98 18.96 27.17
N ASN A 32 39.85 18.38 28.00
CA ASN A 32 40.00 16.93 28.08
C ASN A 32 39.02 16.25 29.03
N ARG A 33 37.95 16.93 29.38
CA ARG A 33 36.95 16.32 30.25
C ARG A 33 36.41 15.04 29.67
N SER A 34 36.03 14.11 30.55
CA SER A 34 35.46 12.84 30.13
C SER A 34 34.05 13.05 29.59
N LEU A 35 33.76 12.40 28.47
CA LEU A 35 32.42 12.43 27.82
C LEU A 35 31.93 11.00 27.62
N ARG A 36 30.61 10.81 27.81
CA ARG A 36 29.99 9.55 27.46
C ARG A 36 28.71 9.83 26.68
N GLN A 37 28.48 9.01 25.68
CA GLN A 37 27.27 9.15 24.86
C GLN A 37 26.10 8.50 25.58
N ASP A 38 24.90 9.07 25.38
CA ASP A 38 23.67 8.49 25.88
C ASP A 38 23.54 7.05 25.41
N ASP A 39 23.12 6.17 26.31
CA ASP A 39 23.01 4.73 26.02
C ASP A 39 21.73 4.38 25.27
N ASP A 40 20.78 5.28 25.25
CA ASP A 40 19.46 5.01 24.67
C ASP A 40 19.40 5.37 23.20
N VAL A 41 18.28 5.01 22.57
CA VAL A 41 18.00 5.34 21.19
C VAL A 41 16.79 6.25 21.13
N LEU A 42 16.67 6.97 20.03
CA LEU A 42 15.52 7.83 19.81
C LEU A 42 14.25 6.99 19.68
N ASP A 43 13.14 7.54 20.13
CA ASP A 43 11.85 6.90 20.02
C ASP A 43 11.52 6.65 18.55
N THR A 44 10.96 5.48 18.28
CA THR A 44 10.57 5.11 16.91
C THR A 44 9.64 6.15 16.29
N TRP A 45 8.65 6.61 17.06
CA TRP A 45 7.69 7.57 16.52
C TRP A 45 8.30 8.95 16.31
N PHE A 46 9.34 9.30 17.05
CA PHE A 46 10.05 10.54 16.76
C PHE A 46 10.74 10.46 15.40
N SER A 47 11.51 9.40 15.19
CA SER A 47 12.22 9.24 13.92
C SER A 47 11.26 9.14 12.74
N SER A 48 10.18 8.39 12.89
CA SER A 48 9.21 8.22 11.81
C SER A 48 8.45 9.51 11.51
N SER A 49 8.36 10.42 12.48
CA SER A 49 7.67 11.69 12.26
C SER A 49 8.46 12.64 11.36
N LEU A 50 9.74 12.38 11.17
CA LEU A 50 10.59 13.20 10.31
C LEU A 50 10.53 12.76 8.84
N TRP A 51 9.88 11.63 8.58
CA TRP A 51 9.92 10.98 7.29
C TRP A 51 9.53 11.87 6.11
N PRO A 52 8.47 12.71 6.19
CA PRO A 52 8.05 13.47 5.01
C PRO A 52 9.12 14.40 4.45
N PHE A 53 10.04 14.86 5.27
CA PHE A 53 11.07 15.78 4.82
C PHE A 53 12.48 15.20 4.97
N ALA A 54 12.76 14.45 6.02
CA ALA A 54 14.10 13.89 6.20
C ALA A 54 14.46 12.89 5.10
N SER A 55 13.48 12.13 4.61
CA SER A 55 13.73 11.16 3.54
C SER A 55 14.08 11.84 2.22
N MET A 56 13.81 13.15 2.10
CA MET A 56 14.11 13.92 0.89
C MET A 56 15.41 14.73 1.00
N GLY A 57 16.16 14.49 2.08
CA GLY A 57 17.47 15.13 2.26
C GLY A 57 17.52 16.27 3.25
N TRP A 58 16.38 16.66 3.84
CA TRP A 58 16.38 17.70 4.88
C TRP A 58 17.35 17.31 6.00
N PRO A 59 18.11 18.23 6.59
CA PRO A 59 17.99 19.68 6.52
C PRO A 59 18.72 20.35 5.35
N ASN A 60 19.38 19.56 4.51
CA ASN A 60 20.07 20.10 3.35
C ASN A 60 19.06 20.41 2.25
N GLU A 61 19.36 21.42 1.45
CA GLU A 61 18.58 21.73 0.27
C GLU A 61 18.80 20.63 -0.78
N SER A 62 17.72 20.16 -1.41
CA SER A 62 17.84 19.17 -2.45
C SER A 62 16.73 19.36 -3.46
N LYS A 63 16.95 18.82 -4.66
CA LYS A 63 15.94 18.88 -5.72
C LYS A 63 14.71 18.08 -5.30
N ASN A 64 14.91 16.93 -4.68
CA ASN A 64 13.80 16.10 -4.23
C ASN A 64 12.95 16.81 -3.19
N LEU A 65 13.59 17.47 -2.22
CA LEU A 65 12.84 18.20 -1.21
C LEU A 65 12.02 19.31 -1.83
N LYS A 66 12.60 20.05 -2.77
CA LYS A 66 11.89 21.14 -3.43
C LYS A 66 10.72 20.64 -4.28
N THR A 67 10.89 19.49 -4.92
CA THR A 67 9.89 18.95 -5.84
C THR A 67 8.74 18.24 -5.11
N PHE A 68 9.06 17.41 -4.14
CA PHE A 68 8.10 16.45 -3.58
C PHE A 68 7.62 16.77 -2.18
N PHE A 69 8.16 17.79 -1.55
CA PHE A 69 7.73 18.19 -0.22
C PHE A 69 7.17 19.62 -0.26
N PRO A 70 5.97 19.89 0.27
CA PRO A 70 5.01 18.95 0.88
C PRO A 70 4.45 17.96 -0.14
N THR A 71 4.10 16.77 0.35
CA THR A 71 3.57 15.73 -0.53
C THR A 71 2.07 15.92 -0.77
N ASN A 72 1.57 15.34 -1.85
CA ASN A 72 0.16 15.51 -2.20
C ASN A 72 -0.75 14.63 -1.38
N LEU A 73 -0.33 13.40 -1.11
CA LEU A 73 -1.20 12.41 -0.49
C LEU A 73 -0.41 11.52 0.47
N LEU A 74 -0.92 11.41 1.69
CA LEU A 74 -0.44 10.43 2.65
C LEU A 74 -1.50 9.35 2.80
N VAL A 75 -1.10 8.08 2.69
CA VAL A 75 -2.00 6.96 2.89
C VAL A 75 -1.60 6.26 4.18
N THR A 76 -2.55 6.04 5.07
CA THR A 76 -2.27 5.46 6.37
C THR A 76 -3.46 4.66 6.87
N GLY A 77 -3.19 3.68 7.74
CA GLY A 77 -4.26 3.03 8.50
C GLY A 77 -4.78 3.97 9.58
N PHE A 78 -6.00 3.70 10.03
CA PHE A 78 -6.61 4.54 11.05
C PHE A 78 -5.89 4.40 12.41
N ASP A 79 -5.23 3.28 12.62
CA ASP A 79 -4.64 2.94 13.91
C ASP A 79 -3.42 3.78 14.26
N ILE A 80 -2.80 4.44 13.28
CA ILE A 80 -1.62 5.26 13.56
C ILE A 80 -1.83 6.74 13.20
N ILE A 81 -3.08 7.18 13.11
CA ILE A 81 -3.36 8.61 12.89
C ILE A 81 -2.72 9.43 14.00
N PHE A 82 -2.88 9.01 15.23
CA PHE A 82 -2.40 9.78 16.37
C PHE A 82 -0.87 9.69 16.52
N PHE A 83 -0.33 8.46 16.45
CA PHE A 83 1.09 8.28 16.70
C PHE A 83 1.97 8.71 15.53
N TRP A 84 1.48 8.64 14.32
CA TRP A 84 2.29 8.93 13.13
C TRP A 84 1.87 10.22 12.44
N VAL A 85 0.61 10.31 12.03
CA VAL A 85 0.15 11.46 11.23
C VAL A 85 0.24 12.75 12.04
N ALA A 86 -0.30 12.76 13.26
CA ALA A 86 -0.27 13.95 14.10
C ALA A 86 1.17 14.36 14.42
N ARG A 87 2.04 13.40 14.67
CA ARG A 87 3.44 13.71 14.96
C ARG A 87 4.19 14.22 13.74
N MET A 88 3.88 13.69 12.55
CA MET A 88 4.45 14.25 11.32
C MET A 88 4.04 15.71 11.13
N LEU A 89 2.75 16.02 11.40
CA LEU A 89 2.29 17.40 11.33
C LEU A 89 3.06 18.31 12.28
N MET A 90 3.19 17.88 13.55
CA MET A 90 3.86 18.68 14.55
C MET A 90 5.33 18.92 14.19
N MET A 91 6.04 17.86 13.82
CA MET A 91 7.47 17.98 13.54
C MET A 91 7.74 18.74 12.25
N SER A 92 6.90 18.54 11.24
CA SER A 92 7.08 19.26 9.98
C SER A 92 6.91 20.77 10.19
N ILE A 93 5.85 21.15 10.88
CA ILE A 93 5.61 22.58 11.15
C ILE A 93 6.75 23.15 12.00
N GLU A 94 7.21 22.43 13.01
CA GLU A 94 8.29 22.89 13.86
C GLU A 94 9.60 23.04 13.10
N PHE A 95 9.97 22.05 12.29
CA PHE A 95 11.28 22.05 11.65
C PHE A 95 11.33 22.72 10.29
N THR A 96 10.22 22.74 9.55
CA THR A 96 10.22 23.30 8.20
C THR A 96 9.25 24.47 8.01
N GLY A 97 8.32 24.65 8.92
CA GLY A 97 7.30 25.68 8.80
C GLY A 97 6.17 25.31 7.84
N LYS A 98 6.15 24.08 7.34
CA LYS A 98 5.18 23.67 6.33
C LYS A 98 4.36 22.47 6.79
N ILE A 99 3.08 22.45 6.35
CA ILE A 99 2.23 21.29 6.51
C ILE A 99 2.74 20.22 5.53
N PRO A 100 2.99 18.98 6.00
CA PRO A 100 3.75 18.02 5.20
C PRO A 100 2.99 17.34 4.07
N PHE A 101 1.65 17.34 4.10
CA PHE A 101 0.85 16.68 3.06
C PHE A 101 -0.48 17.41 2.92
N LYS A 102 -0.98 17.39 1.68
CA LYS A 102 -2.23 18.08 1.38
C LYS A 102 -3.44 17.27 1.83
N ASP A 103 -3.46 15.98 1.48
CA ASP A 103 -4.56 15.09 1.77
C ASP A 103 -4.07 13.90 2.57
N VAL A 104 -4.94 13.37 3.43
CA VAL A 104 -4.68 12.12 4.16
C VAL A 104 -5.78 11.15 3.82
N TYR A 105 -5.42 10.02 3.22
CA TYR A 105 -6.37 8.95 2.93
C TYR A 105 -6.22 7.88 3.99
N VAL A 106 -7.28 7.68 4.77
CA VAL A 106 -7.24 6.73 5.88
C VAL A 106 -7.86 5.42 5.43
N THR A 107 -7.08 4.33 5.52
CA THR A 107 -7.52 3.00 5.10
C THR A 107 -7.98 2.18 6.29
N GLY A 108 -8.83 1.20 6.04
CA GLY A 108 -9.11 0.17 7.01
C GLY A 108 -8.00 -0.87 7.03
N LEU A 109 -8.04 -1.73 8.02
CA LEU A 109 -7.11 -2.85 8.11
C LEU A 109 -7.75 -4.09 7.49
N ILE A 110 -6.93 -4.87 6.81
CA ILE A 110 -7.40 -6.11 6.19
C ILE A 110 -7.56 -7.18 7.27
N ARG A 111 -8.74 -7.78 7.32
CA ARG A 111 -9.05 -8.86 8.26
C ARG A 111 -9.37 -10.12 7.48
N ASP A 112 -9.40 -11.27 8.17
CA ASP A 112 -9.72 -12.53 7.51
C ASP A 112 -11.21 -12.57 7.15
N GLU A 113 -11.62 -13.67 6.52
CA GLU A 113 -13.01 -13.79 6.03
C GLU A 113 -14.05 -13.79 7.15
N ASN A 114 -13.63 -14.06 8.37
CA ASN A 114 -14.50 -14.03 9.54
C ASN A 114 -14.42 -12.71 10.30
N GLY A 115 -13.71 -11.74 9.76
CA GLY A 115 -13.57 -10.43 10.37
C GLY A 115 -12.55 -10.36 11.49
N GLN A 116 -11.70 -11.37 11.61
CA GLN A 116 -10.70 -11.41 12.68
C GLN A 116 -9.36 -10.85 12.21
N LYS A 117 -8.66 -10.23 13.14
CA LYS A 117 -7.32 -9.71 12.87
C LYS A 117 -6.40 -10.87 12.51
N MET A 118 -5.58 -10.65 11.49
CA MET A 118 -4.61 -11.67 11.07
C MET A 118 -3.42 -11.68 12.02
N SER A 119 -3.06 -12.88 12.48
CA SER A 119 -1.90 -13.04 13.37
C SER A 119 -1.32 -14.43 13.20
N LYS A 120 -0.04 -14.57 13.58
CA LYS A 120 0.64 -15.86 13.52
C LYS A 120 -0.04 -16.88 14.39
N SER A 121 -0.44 -16.49 15.60
CA SER A 121 -1.03 -17.43 16.56
C SER A 121 -2.40 -17.93 16.13
N LYS A 122 -3.11 -17.15 15.31
CA LYS A 122 -4.41 -17.58 14.78
C LYS A 122 -4.26 -18.41 13.51
N GLY A 123 -3.09 -18.33 12.87
CA GLY A 123 -2.82 -19.06 11.63
C GLY A 123 -3.67 -18.62 10.46
N ASN A 124 -4.11 -17.36 10.47
CA ASN A 124 -5.00 -16.84 9.44
C ASN A 124 -4.33 -15.79 8.55
N ILE A 125 -3.01 -15.66 8.63
CA ILE A 125 -2.29 -14.72 7.78
C ILE A 125 -2.31 -15.19 6.33
N ILE A 126 -2.63 -14.29 5.42
CA ILE A 126 -2.54 -14.54 3.98
C ILE A 126 -1.49 -13.58 3.43
N ASP A 127 -0.41 -14.15 2.90
CA ASP A 127 0.68 -13.38 2.32
C ASP A 127 0.29 -12.96 0.90
N PRO A 128 0.34 -11.68 0.57
CA PRO A 128 0.03 -11.24 -0.80
C PRO A 128 0.86 -11.94 -1.87
N ILE A 129 2.10 -12.28 -1.57
CA ILE A 129 2.96 -13.00 -2.54
C ILE A 129 2.35 -14.37 -2.88
N ASP A 130 1.77 -15.04 -1.89
CA ASP A 130 1.11 -16.32 -2.14
C ASP A 130 -0.14 -16.18 -3.00
N LEU A 131 -0.82 -15.04 -2.90
CA LEU A 131 -1.97 -14.77 -3.77
C LEU A 131 -1.53 -14.49 -5.21
N ILE A 132 -0.39 -13.84 -5.37
CA ILE A 132 0.12 -13.51 -6.70
C ILE A 132 0.61 -14.76 -7.42
N TYR A 133 1.46 -15.55 -6.77
CA TYR A 133 2.12 -16.68 -7.40
C TYR A 133 1.51 -18.04 -7.11
N GLY A 134 0.63 -18.10 -6.13
CA GLY A 134 0.10 -19.37 -5.66
C GLY A 134 1.04 -20.03 -4.65
N ILE A 135 0.51 -20.99 -3.94
CA ILE A 135 1.29 -21.76 -2.98
C ILE A 135 0.61 -23.14 -2.79
N SER A 136 1.43 -24.18 -2.70
CA SER A 136 0.89 -25.52 -2.46
C SER A 136 0.35 -25.63 -1.04
N LEU A 137 -0.54 -26.59 -0.82
CA LEU A 137 -1.04 -26.85 0.54
C LEU A 137 0.10 -27.21 1.49
N GLU A 138 1.03 -28.01 1.02
CA GLU A 138 2.17 -28.42 1.83
C GLU A 138 2.98 -27.24 2.31
N ASP A 139 3.32 -26.33 1.39
CA ASP A 139 4.12 -25.15 1.72
C ASP A 139 3.34 -24.18 2.61
N LEU A 140 2.04 -24.04 2.36
CA LEU A 140 1.20 -23.15 3.17
C LEU A 140 1.10 -23.67 4.61
N LEU A 141 0.97 -25.00 4.77
CA LEU A 141 0.94 -25.59 6.10
C LEU A 141 2.25 -25.35 6.83
N GLU A 142 3.37 -25.54 6.16
CA GLU A 142 4.67 -25.27 6.77
C GLU A 142 4.78 -23.79 7.19
N LYS A 143 4.37 -22.89 6.31
CA LYS A 143 4.45 -21.46 6.57
C LYS A 143 3.62 -21.05 7.79
N ARG A 144 2.40 -21.62 7.90
CA ARG A 144 1.47 -21.23 8.95
C ARG A 144 1.76 -21.90 10.29
N THR A 145 2.46 -23.05 10.29
CA THR A 145 2.67 -23.81 11.52
C THR A 145 4.10 -23.75 12.03
N SER A 146 5.03 -23.12 11.30
CA SER A 146 6.42 -23.01 11.73
C SER A 146 6.58 -21.94 12.80
N ASN A 147 7.51 -22.20 13.72
CA ASN A 147 7.96 -21.18 14.70
C ASN A 147 6.83 -20.64 15.58
N LEU A 148 5.86 -21.48 15.87
CA LEU A 148 4.81 -21.12 16.82
C LEU A 148 5.32 -21.28 18.23
N MET A 149 4.96 -20.33 19.09
CA MET A 149 5.44 -20.33 20.47
C MET A 149 4.73 -21.35 21.35
N GLN A 150 3.50 -21.73 21.00
CA GLN A 150 2.73 -22.69 21.77
C GLN A 150 2.60 -24.00 21.01
N GLU A 151 2.91 -25.10 21.71
CA GLU A 151 2.67 -26.43 21.18
C GLU A 151 1.17 -26.70 21.16
N GLY A 152 0.72 -27.44 20.18
CA GLY A 152 -0.69 -27.76 20.04
C GLY A 152 -1.44 -26.84 19.13
N LEU A 153 -0.98 -25.59 18.97
CA LEU A 153 -1.57 -24.66 18.00
C LEU A 153 -1.38 -25.16 16.57
N ALA A 154 -0.25 -25.82 16.30
CA ALA A 154 0.07 -26.27 14.94
C ALA A 154 -1.00 -27.20 14.38
N GLU A 155 -1.48 -28.16 15.19
CA GLU A 155 -2.50 -29.10 14.72
C GLU A 155 -3.82 -28.39 14.40
N LYS A 156 -4.22 -27.45 15.25
CA LYS A 156 -5.46 -26.69 15.04
C LYS A 156 -5.36 -25.82 13.79
N ILE A 157 -4.23 -25.14 13.63
CA ILE A 157 -4.01 -24.30 12.46
C ILE A 157 -3.97 -25.12 11.19
N ALA A 158 -3.29 -26.28 11.23
CA ALA A 158 -3.22 -27.17 10.07
C ALA A 158 -4.60 -27.66 9.65
N ARG A 159 -5.44 -28.00 10.63
CA ARG A 159 -6.79 -28.47 10.35
C ARG A 159 -7.63 -27.40 9.67
N LYS A 160 -7.58 -26.18 10.21
CA LYS A 160 -8.31 -25.05 9.62
C LYS A 160 -7.80 -24.72 8.22
N THR A 161 -6.48 -24.75 8.03
CA THR A 161 -5.89 -24.43 6.73
C THR A 161 -6.29 -25.45 5.67
N LYS A 162 -6.26 -26.74 6.01
CA LYS A 162 -6.70 -27.79 5.08
C LYS A 162 -8.15 -27.65 4.69
N LYS A 163 -8.99 -27.21 5.62
CA LYS A 163 -10.41 -27.00 5.35
C LYS A 163 -10.61 -25.79 4.43
N GLN A 164 -9.89 -24.71 4.70
CA GLN A 164 -10.03 -23.45 3.94
C GLN A 164 -9.41 -23.56 2.55
N PHE A 165 -8.23 -24.17 2.45
CA PHE A 165 -7.47 -24.26 1.22
C PHE A 165 -7.05 -25.71 0.95
N PRO A 166 -8.00 -26.58 0.62
CA PRO A 166 -7.66 -28.03 0.47
C PRO A 166 -6.63 -28.30 -0.63
N ASN A 167 -6.50 -27.40 -1.60
CA ASN A 167 -5.54 -27.55 -2.69
C ASN A 167 -4.52 -26.42 -2.73
N GLY A 168 -4.31 -25.76 -1.58
CA GLY A 168 -3.45 -24.60 -1.54
C GLY A 168 -4.13 -23.37 -2.12
N ILE A 169 -3.34 -22.41 -2.57
CA ILE A 169 -3.86 -21.18 -3.13
C ILE A 169 -3.41 -21.07 -4.59
N GLU A 170 -4.35 -20.81 -5.49
CA GLU A 170 -4.05 -20.63 -6.91
C GLU A 170 -3.28 -19.34 -7.13
N SER A 171 -2.59 -19.25 -8.27
CA SER A 171 -1.94 -18.01 -8.69
C SER A 171 -3.01 -17.10 -9.31
N TYR A 172 -3.17 -15.91 -8.73
CA TYR A 172 -4.14 -14.95 -9.23
C TYR A 172 -3.52 -13.81 -10.02
N GLY A 173 -2.22 -13.56 -9.80
CA GLY A 173 -1.53 -12.48 -10.48
C GLY A 173 -1.64 -11.15 -9.74
N THR A 174 -0.72 -10.26 -10.06
CA THR A 174 -0.63 -8.97 -9.40
C THR A 174 -1.81 -8.05 -9.74
N ASP A 175 -2.21 -8.03 -11.01
CA ASP A 175 -3.27 -7.14 -11.44
C ASP A 175 -4.60 -7.46 -10.75
N ALA A 176 -4.93 -8.75 -10.63
CA ALA A 176 -6.15 -9.15 -9.96
C ALA A 176 -6.13 -8.76 -8.48
N LEU A 177 -4.99 -8.94 -7.84
CA LEU A 177 -4.85 -8.56 -6.43
C LEU A 177 -5.03 -7.06 -6.25
N ARG A 178 -4.40 -6.25 -7.09
CA ARG A 178 -4.51 -4.81 -6.99
C ARG A 178 -5.94 -4.34 -7.27
N MET A 179 -6.59 -4.91 -8.29
CA MET A 179 -8.00 -4.55 -8.55
C MET A 179 -8.90 -4.91 -7.38
N THR A 180 -8.63 -6.06 -6.74
CA THR A 180 -9.41 -6.47 -5.59
C THR A 180 -9.29 -5.43 -4.46
N PHE A 181 -8.08 -5.00 -4.15
CA PHE A 181 -7.89 -4.01 -3.11
C PHE A 181 -8.58 -2.68 -3.43
N TYR A 182 -8.48 -2.22 -4.68
CA TYR A 182 -9.18 -1.01 -5.05
C TYR A 182 -10.70 -1.16 -4.94
N SER A 183 -11.22 -2.33 -5.29
CA SER A 183 -12.66 -2.57 -5.26
C SER A 183 -13.25 -2.54 -3.86
N ILE A 184 -12.42 -2.85 -2.85
CA ILE A 184 -12.87 -2.86 -1.46
C ILE A 184 -12.32 -1.66 -0.67
N ALA A 185 -11.67 -0.72 -1.35
CA ALA A 185 -11.12 0.47 -0.71
C ALA A 185 -12.23 1.46 -0.39
N THR A 186 -12.68 1.42 0.85
CA THR A 186 -13.67 2.35 1.37
C THR A 186 -13.09 3.07 2.58
N ASN A 187 -13.71 4.19 2.95
CA ASN A 187 -13.15 5.04 4.00
C ASN A 187 -13.14 4.34 5.36
N ALA A 188 -11.96 4.24 5.95
CA ALA A 188 -11.72 4.02 7.37
C ALA A 188 -12.47 2.84 8.01
N LYS A 189 -12.85 1.82 7.24
CA LYS A 189 -13.49 0.63 7.80
C LYS A 189 -12.60 -0.57 7.64
N ASP A 190 -12.62 -1.46 8.62
CA ASP A 190 -11.93 -2.73 8.50
C ASP A 190 -12.57 -3.54 7.40
N ILE A 191 -11.74 -4.28 6.67
CA ILE A 191 -12.14 -4.96 5.45
C ILE A 191 -11.91 -6.45 5.62
N SER A 192 -12.97 -7.26 5.42
CA SER A 192 -12.83 -8.71 5.39
C SER A 192 -12.41 -9.13 3.99
N PHE A 193 -11.28 -9.83 3.89
CA PHE A 193 -10.73 -10.24 2.61
C PHE A 193 -11.35 -11.56 2.16
N GLU A 194 -11.88 -11.57 0.95
CA GLU A 194 -12.52 -12.76 0.37
C GLU A 194 -11.82 -13.18 -0.91
N ILE A 195 -11.39 -14.44 -0.96
CA ILE A 195 -10.70 -14.99 -2.12
C ILE A 195 -11.59 -15.00 -3.36
N GLY A 196 -12.90 -15.18 -3.17
CA GLY A 196 -13.83 -15.20 -4.29
C GLY A 196 -13.80 -13.94 -5.13
N ARG A 197 -13.64 -12.79 -4.47
CA ARG A 197 -13.56 -11.51 -5.19
C ARG A 197 -12.28 -11.45 -6.03
N LEU A 198 -11.20 -11.98 -5.49
CA LEU A 198 -9.93 -12.04 -6.20
C LEU A 198 -10.03 -12.90 -7.47
N LYS A 199 -10.73 -14.04 -7.37
CA LYS A 199 -10.95 -14.90 -8.51
C LYS A 199 -11.76 -14.18 -9.61
N GLY A 200 -12.75 -13.41 -9.19
CA GLY A 200 -13.56 -12.62 -10.13
C GLY A 200 -12.71 -11.63 -10.92
N PHE A 201 -11.79 -10.95 -10.24
CA PHE A 201 -10.93 -9.99 -10.93
C PHE A 201 -9.87 -10.69 -11.79
N ARG A 202 -9.39 -11.87 -11.38
CA ARG A 202 -8.52 -12.64 -12.28
C ARG A 202 -9.27 -12.96 -13.58
N ASN A 203 -10.51 -13.38 -13.47
CA ASN A 203 -11.32 -13.67 -14.66
C ASN A 203 -11.51 -12.42 -15.51
N PHE A 204 -11.67 -11.27 -14.88
CA PHE A 204 -11.76 -10.00 -15.60
C PHE A 204 -10.49 -9.70 -16.38
N CYS A 205 -9.33 -9.89 -15.74
CA CYS A 205 -8.05 -9.67 -16.44
C CYS A 205 -7.87 -10.64 -17.59
N THR A 206 -8.27 -11.89 -17.41
CA THR A 206 -8.22 -12.89 -18.48
C THR A 206 -9.13 -12.49 -19.64
N LYS A 207 -10.32 -11.99 -19.32
CA LYS A 207 -11.24 -11.53 -20.36
C LYS A 207 -10.63 -10.38 -21.16
N MET A 208 -9.98 -9.46 -20.48
CA MET A 208 -9.32 -8.33 -21.14
C MET A 208 -8.21 -8.82 -22.09
N TRP A 209 -7.39 -9.75 -21.60
CA TRP A 209 -6.33 -10.34 -22.40
C TRP A 209 -6.89 -11.03 -23.66
N ASN A 210 -7.94 -11.84 -23.47
CA ASN A 210 -8.54 -12.56 -24.58
C ASN A 210 -9.23 -11.63 -25.57
N ALA A 211 -9.86 -10.56 -25.09
CA ALA A 211 -10.44 -9.55 -25.98
C ALA A 211 -9.36 -8.89 -26.83
N ALA A 212 -8.23 -8.56 -26.23
CA ALA A 212 -7.13 -7.96 -26.97
C ALA A 212 -6.56 -8.92 -28.01
N ARG A 213 -6.43 -10.20 -27.67
CA ARG A 213 -5.99 -11.20 -28.63
C ARG A 213 -6.95 -11.33 -29.79
N PHE A 214 -8.24 -11.32 -29.50
CA PHE A 214 -9.28 -11.41 -30.52
C PHE A 214 -9.19 -10.23 -31.50
N ILE A 215 -9.07 -9.02 -30.93
CA ILE A 215 -8.97 -7.80 -31.74
C ILE A 215 -7.71 -7.82 -32.61
N ASN A 216 -6.59 -8.25 -32.02
CA ASN A 216 -5.32 -8.30 -32.74
C ASN A 216 -5.32 -9.32 -33.87
N GLY A 217 -6.31 -10.21 -33.92
CA GLY A 217 -6.46 -11.15 -35.03
C GLY A 217 -6.98 -10.52 -36.30
N TYR A 218 -7.44 -9.29 -36.22
CA TYR A 218 -7.98 -8.58 -37.38
C TYR A 218 -6.94 -7.64 -37.97
N GLU A 219 -7.05 -7.45 -39.31
CA GLU A 219 -6.12 -6.62 -40.03
C GLU A 219 -6.28 -5.15 -39.64
N ASN A 220 -5.17 -4.51 -39.33
CA ASN A 220 -5.17 -3.09 -39.00
C ASN A 220 -5.13 -2.31 -40.32
N LYS A 221 -6.19 -1.58 -40.62
CA LYS A 221 -6.31 -0.85 -41.87
C LYS A 221 -5.84 0.60 -41.77
N GLY A 222 -5.06 0.94 -40.76
CA GLY A 222 -4.47 2.27 -40.65
C GLY A 222 -4.90 3.01 -39.43
N ASN A 223 -4.47 4.26 -39.37
CA ASN A 223 -4.66 5.08 -38.17
C ASN A 223 -5.87 6.02 -38.27
N ASN A 224 -6.55 6.05 -39.41
CA ASN A 224 -7.73 6.90 -39.54
C ASN A 224 -8.93 6.16 -38.99
N PHE A 225 -9.33 6.54 -37.82
CA PHE A 225 -10.50 5.93 -37.19
C PHE A 225 -11.65 6.93 -37.18
N GLU A 226 -12.73 6.55 -37.85
CA GLU A 226 -13.96 7.31 -37.80
C GLU A 226 -15.10 6.37 -37.42
N ALA A 227 -15.94 6.82 -36.51
CA ALA A 227 -17.08 6.05 -36.09
C ALA A 227 -18.08 6.00 -37.26
N GLU A 228 -18.33 4.82 -37.78
CA GLU A 228 -19.20 4.64 -38.94
C GLU A 228 -20.60 4.19 -38.53
N SER A 229 -20.67 3.21 -37.65
CA SER A 229 -21.95 2.63 -37.26
C SER A 229 -22.51 3.31 -36.02
N GLU A 230 -23.77 3.05 -35.73
CA GLU A 230 -24.37 3.52 -34.48
C GLU A 230 -23.71 2.87 -33.28
N SER A 231 -23.27 1.62 -33.42
CA SER A 231 -22.53 0.94 -32.34
C SER A 231 -21.20 1.60 -32.09
N ASP A 232 -20.49 2.02 -33.15
CA ASP A 232 -19.22 2.75 -32.98
C ASP A 232 -19.44 4.04 -32.17
N LYS A 233 -20.46 4.78 -32.57
CA LYS A 233 -20.78 6.05 -31.92
C LYS A 233 -21.18 5.83 -30.46
N TRP A 234 -21.95 4.78 -30.21
CA TRP A 234 -22.42 4.45 -28.87
C TRP A 234 -21.24 4.09 -27.93
N ILE A 235 -20.35 3.19 -28.41
CA ILE A 235 -19.26 2.76 -27.52
C ILE A 235 -18.28 3.88 -27.25
N LEU A 236 -18.05 4.77 -28.22
CA LEU A 236 -17.16 5.91 -27.99
C LEU A 236 -17.77 6.87 -27.00
N LYS A 237 -19.08 7.10 -27.07
CA LYS A 237 -19.77 7.95 -26.12
C LYS A 237 -19.70 7.35 -24.72
N GLU A 238 -19.91 6.04 -24.60
CA GLU A 238 -19.81 5.35 -23.32
C GLU A 238 -18.40 5.41 -22.77
N PHE A 239 -17.40 5.32 -23.65
CA PHE A 239 -16.00 5.41 -23.22
C PHE A 239 -15.65 6.81 -22.69
N GLU A 240 -16.15 7.86 -23.37
CA GLU A 240 -15.93 9.22 -22.87
C GLU A 240 -16.57 9.41 -21.51
N GLN A 241 -17.76 8.84 -21.32
CA GLN A 241 -18.42 8.90 -20.00
C GLN A 241 -17.61 8.13 -18.97
N LEU A 242 -17.05 6.98 -19.34
CA LEU A 242 -16.20 6.19 -18.43
C LEU A 242 -15.00 7.01 -17.97
N LYS A 243 -14.33 7.69 -18.90
CA LYS A 243 -13.16 8.49 -18.52
C LYS A 243 -13.55 9.58 -17.53
N ALA A 244 -14.68 10.24 -17.76
CA ALA A 244 -15.16 11.28 -16.85
C ALA A 244 -15.49 10.69 -15.47
N ASP A 245 -16.16 9.55 -15.45
CA ASP A 245 -16.57 8.92 -14.20
C ASP A 245 -15.36 8.44 -13.40
N VAL A 246 -14.37 7.85 -14.06
CA VAL A 246 -13.16 7.38 -13.38
C VAL A 246 -12.39 8.56 -12.81
N GLU A 247 -12.21 9.61 -13.61
CA GLU A 247 -11.49 10.80 -13.13
C GLU A 247 -12.20 11.42 -11.92
N ASP A 248 -13.51 11.56 -11.98
CA ASP A 248 -14.28 12.13 -10.88
C ASP A 248 -14.14 11.28 -9.61
N ASN A 249 -14.29 9.97 -9.75
CA ASN A 249 -14.24 9.09 -8.59
C ASN A 249 -12.83 9.01 -8.00
N VAL A 250 -11.79 9.00 -8.82
CA VAL A 250 -10.42 9.02 -8.31
C VAL A 250 -10.14 10.33 -7.58
N ASN A 251 -10.60 11.43 -8.13
CA ASN A 251 -10.39 12.74 -7.48
C ASN A 251 -11.11 12.87 -6.15
N HIS A 252 -12.16 12.08 -5.94
CA HIS A 252 -12.89 12.05 -4.68
C HIS A 252 -12.51 10.85 -3.82
N TYR A 253 -11.44 10.15 -4.18
CA TYR A 253 -10.94 8.98 -3.44
C TYR A 253 -11.98 7.87 -3.32
N ARG A 254 -12.86 7.74 -4.33
CA ARG A 254 -13.81 6.63 -4.42
C ARG A 254 -13.25 5.62 -5.43
N LEU A 255 -12.14 4.97 -5.00
CA LEU A 255 -11.46 4.00 -5.88
C LEU A 255 -12.34 2.79 -6.18
N ASP A 256 -13.20 2.43 -5.24
CA ASP A 256 -14.15 1.34 -5.42
C ASP A 256 -15.11 1.63 -6.57
N LEU A 257 -15.64 2.85 -6.64
CA LEU A 257 -16.54 3.22 -7.73
C LEU A 257 -15.82 3.30 -9.07
N ALA A 258 -14.57 3.78 -9.06
CA ALA A 258 -13.78 3.83 -10.29
C ALA A 258 -13.60 2.43 -10.89
N ILE A 259 -13.26 1.45 -10.06
CA ILE A 259 -13.10 0.06 -10.52
C ILE A 259 -14.42 -0.50 -11.03
N ASN A 260 -15.53 -0.21 -10.35
CA ASN A 260 -16.84 -0.68 -10.79
C ASN A 260 -17.21 -0.13 -12.17
N HIS A 261 -16.93 1.15 -12.41
CA HIS A 261 -17.20 1.75 -13.73
C HIS A 261 -16.37 1.08 -14.81
N VAL A 262 -15.09 0.82 -14.55
CA VAL A 262 -14.23 0.15 -15.52
C VAL A 262 -14.74 -1.25 -15.83
N TYR A 263 -15.08 -2.00 -14.78
CA TYR A 263 -15.59 -3.36 -14.93
C TYR A 263 -16.88 -3.38 -15.77
N GLU A 264 -17.86 -2.53 -15.41
CA GLU A 264 -19.13 -2.45 -16.10
C GLU A 264 -18.96 -2.10 -17.58
N PHE A 265 -18.13 -1.11 -17.86
CA PHE A 265 -17.91 -0.70 -19.24
C PHE A 265 -17.26 -1.83 -20.04
N PHE A 266 -16.13 -2.33 -19.53
CA PHE A 266 -15.36 -3.27 -20.34
C PHE A 266 -16.10 -4.57 -20.57
N TRP A 267 -16.60 -5.18 -19.52
CA TRP A 267 -17.24 -6.49 -19.63
C TRP A 267 -18.61 -6.38 -20.27
N ASN A 268 -19.47 -5.53 -19.72
CA ASN A 268 -20.88 -5.55 -20.12
C ASN A 268 -21.19 -4.76 -21.38
N LYS A 269 -20.44 -3.70 -21.65
CA LYS A 269 -20.70 -2.87 -22.83
C LYS A 269 -19.75 -3.18 -23.98
N PHE A 270 -18.44 -3.12 -23.72
CA PHE A 270 -17.46 -3.34 -24.78
C PHE A 270 -17.45 -4.79 -25.25
N CYS A 271 -17.29 -5.75 -24.34
CA CYS A 271 -17.18 -7.15 -24.70
C CYS A 271 -18.53 -7.78 -25.07
N ASP A 272 -19.53 -7.63 -24.17
CA ASP A 272 -20.79 -8.34 -24.34
C ASP A 272 -21.68 -7.74 -25.42
N VAL A 273 -21.51 -6.45 -25.75
CA VAL A 273 -22.34 -5.83 -26.79
C VAL A 273 -21.51 -5.43 -27.99
N TYR A 274 -20.55 -4.51 -27.86
CA TYR A 274 -19.86 -3.94 -28.99
C TYR A 274 -19.06 -4.97 -29.79
N ILE A 275 -18.25 -5.78 -29.15
CA ILE A 275 -17.45 -6.80 -29.88
C ILE A 275 -18.35 -7.83 -30.52
N GLU A 276 -19.45 -8.21 -29.88
CA GLU A 276 -20.37 -9.20 -30.41
C GLU A 276 -21.10 -8.71 -31.66
N GLU A 277 -21.32 -7.42 -31.84
CA GLU A 277 -21.95 -6.86 -33.06
C GLU A 277 -21.02 -6.80 -34.25
N UNK A 278 -19.85 -6.74 -33.99
CA UNK A 278 -18.85 -6.64 -34.96
C UNK A 278 -18.63 -7.60 -35.76
#